data_bf0e20766b64c7c187c82b975bf6ac7e
#
_entry.id   bf0e20766b64c7c187c82b975bf6ac7e
#
_cell.length_a   1.000
_cell.length_b   1.000
_cell.length_c   1.000
_cell.angle_alpha   90.00
_cell.angle_beta   90.00
_cell.angle_gamma   90.00
#
_symmetry.space_group_name_H-M   'P 1'
#
loop_
_entity.id
_entity.type
_entity.pdbx_description
1 polymer ?
#
loop_
_entity_poly.entity_id
_entity_poly.type
_entity_poly.pdbx_seq_one_letter_code
_entity_poly.pdbx_strand_id
1 'polypeptide(L)'
;MTADSFREASGALTRRQLVIGGGAAALAGVPVLANAQSKTIKIGYLTTLSGVRANFGEADPWSLERVRAALKDGLTIGGTNYKVEIVVRDTQSDANRGATMSSELLLREKVDLLLVQDSDAALAAGQLCDVNGVPMVSTMGPWQAITFGRGSTPQKGFPFSFHFFWGADDVLKNFFGMWEPLKVERTLGTLYIDNGPGHAFADPANGIPNGAKQRGYKETNGGFFKIATDDFSNQVSSFKAARANIVSGFAYANHFATFWKQAQQAGYRPEAVTMAAAFLFPSAVESLGAAGNGMSTEIWWTPSFPFKSSLTGQSAKALAADWESSTGKQWTQPIGYGHALFEVGIAALKNASNPKDKKAVRDALANLQLDSIVGRIDFKGSPIKSVAVTPMVAGQWRKTKAGAKFPYELVITHNSTATQIPVEDELKLLSQLKSA
;
A
#
# COMPACT_ATOMS: atom_id res chain seq x y z
N MET A 1 -32.28 -41.59 69.64
CA MET A 1 -31.74 -42.97 69.81
C MET A 1 -30.39 -42.90 69.12
N THR A 2 -29.44 -42.67 69.96
CA THR A 2 -28.26 -43.46 70.38
C THR A 2 -27.20 -43.49 69.31
N ALA A 3 -26.10 -42.67 69.44
CA ALA A 3 -24.92 -42.94 70.31
C ALA A 3 -24.16 -44.19 69.77
N ASP A 4 -22.97 -44.16 69.49
CA ASP A 4 -21.71 -43.96 70.15
C ASP A 4 -20.58 -44.47 69.26
N SER A 5 -19.56 -43.78 69.20
CA SER A 5 -18.20 -43.92 69.71
C SER A 5 -17.24 -44.72 68.81
N PHE A 6 -16.09 -44.20 68.49
CA PHE A 6 -14.78 -44.56 68.99
C PHE A 6 -13.71 -43.54 68.62
N ARG A 7 -13.10 -43.04 69.63
CA ARG A 7 -11.89 -42.34 69.93
C ARG A 7 -10.61 -42.91 69.30
N GLU A 8 -9.75 -41.95 68.96
CA GLU A 8 -8.39 -41.69 69.38
C GLU A 8 -7.24 -42.30 68.56
N ALA A 9 -6.40 -41.46 68.03
CA ALA A 9 -5.08 -41.25 68.61
C ALA A 9 -4.40 -40.02 67.88
N SER A 10 -4.23 -38.99 68.67
CA SER A 10 -3.39 -37.83 68.41
C SER A 10 -1.90 -38.18 68.46
N GLY A 11 -1.12 -37.76 67.52
CA GLY A 11 0.33 -37.78 67.52
C GLY A 11 0.90 -36.48 66.99
N ALA A 12 0.92 -35.41 67.83
CA ALA A 12 1.57 -34.14 67.51
C ALA A 12 3.09 -34.34 67.58
N LEU A 13 3.73 -34.26 66.43
CA LEU A 13 5.19 -34.07 66.29
C LEU A 13 5.57 -32.66 66.53
N THR A 14 6.26 -32.36 67.58
CA THR A 14 6.78 -31.05 68.01
C THR A 14 7.95 -30.62 67.18
N ARG A 15 8.02 -29.29 66.96
CA ARG A 15 9.01 -28.51 66.16
C ARG A 15 10.47 -28.60 66.61
N ARG A 16 10.91 -29.61 67.43
CA ARG A 16 12.23 -29.60 68.04
C ARG A 16 13.14 -30.79 67.70
N GLN A 17 12.80 -31.58 66.69
CA GLN A 17 13.65 -32.82 66.41
C GLN A 17 14.11 -32.88 64.93
N LEU A 18 14.41 -31.77 64.30
CA LEU A 18 15.03 -31.75 62.96
C LEU A 18 16.20 -30.76 62.88
N VAL A 19 17.12 -30.88 63.82
CA VAL A 19 18.48 -30.35 63.69
C VAL A 19 19.41 -31.44 64.19
N ILE A 20 20.09 -32.05 63.30
CA ILE A 20 21.41 -32.73 63.33
C ILE A 20 21.33 -33.99 62.41
N GLY A 21 21.87 -33.77 61.20
CA GLY A 21 22.10 -34.80 60.23
C GLY A 21 22.70 -34.16 58.98
N GLY A 22 23.99 -33.85 59.09
CA GLY A 22 24.73 -33.32 57.96
C GLY A 22 24.85 -34.34 56.84
N GLY A 23 24.59 -33.92 55.63
CA GLY A 23 24.81 -34.73 54.45
C GLY A 23 24.69 -33.83 53.23
N ALA A 24 25.80 -33.60 52.52
CA ALA A 24 25.87 -32.89 51.26
C ALA A 24 24.82 -33.40 50.29
N ALA A 25 23.73 -32.68 50.12
CA ALA A 25 22.81 -32.83 49.00
C ALA A 25 23.13 -31.77 47.94
N ALA A 26 23.60 -32.24 46.81
CA ALA A 26 23.85 -31.50 45.60
C ALA A 26 22.70 -30.52 45.32
N LEU A 27 23.05 -29.28 45.07
CA LEU A 27 22.20 -28.28 44.40
C LEU A 27 21.86 -28.84 43.01
N ALA A 28 20.85 -29.73 42.94
CA ALA A 28 20.17 -30.00 41.70
C ALA A 28 19.52 -28.70 41.30
N GLY A 29 20.16 -28.00 40.36
CA GLY A 29 19.65 -26.78 39.77
C GLY A 29 18.23 -27.06 39.26
N VAL A 30 17.26 -26.41 39.90
CA VAL A 30 15.93 -26.27 39.30
C VAL A 30 16.19 -25.63 37.92
N PRO A 31 15.83 -26.30 36.82
CA PRO A 31 15.94 -25.65 35.53
C PRO A 31 15.01 -24.45 35.64
N VAL A 32 15.61 -23.26 35.70
CA VAL A 32 14.90 -22.02 35.36
C VAL A 32 14.39 -22.32 33.97
N LEU A 33 13.09 -22.55 33.84
CA LEU A 33 12.40 -22.54 32.56
C LEU A 33 12.61 -21.12 32.01
N ALA A 34 13.79 -20.91 31.42
CA ALA A 34 14.00 -19.76 30.55
C ALA A 34 12.82 -19.81 29.59
N ASN A 35 11.95 -18.83 29.66
CA ASN A 35 10.86 -18.63 28.75
C ASN A 35 11.50 -18.68 27.36
N ALA A 36 11.51 -19.86 26.73
CA ALA A 36 12.10 -20.01 25.41
C ALA A 36 11.29 -19.15 24.48
N GLN A 37 11.76 -17.94 24.26
CA GLN A 37 11.13 -16.98 23.39
C GLN A 37 10.88 -17.68 22.06
N SER A 38 9.63 -17.70 21.62
CA SER A 38 9.24 -18.40 20.40
C SER A 38 10.19 -18.02 19.25
N LYS A 39 10.85 -19.00 18.65
CA LYS A 39 11.69 -18.83 17.45
C LYS A 39 10.84 -18.64 16.19
N THR A 40 9.57 -18.27 16.34
CA THR A 40 8.66 -17.94 15.23
C THR A 40 8.35 -16.45 15.25
N ILE A 41 8.60 -15.79 14.15
CA ILE A 41 8.15 -14.42 13.88
C ILE A 41 6.82 -14.52 13.13
N LYS A 42 5.78 -13.88 13.67
CA LYS A 42 4.47 -13.78 13.02
C LYS A 42 4.30 -12.42 12.36
N ILE A 43 4.09 -12.40 11.05
CA ILE A 43 3.78 -11.19 10.27
C ILE A 43 2.29 -11.25 9.93
N GLY A 44 1.52 -10.26 10.36
CA GLY A 44 0.17 -10.03 9.85
C GLY A 44 0.23 -9.38 8.49
N TYR A 45 -0.57 -9.83 7.54
CA TYR A 45 -0.72 -9.20 6.24
C TYR A 45 -2.19 -8.89 5.98
N LEU A 46 -2.50 -7.60 5.93
CA LEU A 46 -3.85 -7.08 5.66
C LEU A 46 -3.91 -6.56 4.23
N THR A 47 -4.77 -7.17 3.43
CA THR A 47 -4.87 -6.89 1.99
C THR A 47 -6.33 -6.87 1.54
N THR A 48 -6.60 -6.46 0.31
CA THR A 48 -7.93 -6.45 -0.31
C THR A 48 -7.97 -7.44 -1.48
N LEU A 49 -8.45 -8.66 -1.23
CA LEU A 49 -8.53 -9.73 -2.24
C LEU A 49 -9.91 -9.78 -2.93
N SER A 50 -10.90 -9.12 -2.36
CA SER A 50 -12.27 -9.10 -2.86
C SER A 50 -12.91 -7.72 -2.70
N GLY A 51 -14.09 -7.52 -3.31
CA GLY A 51 -14.80 -6.23 -3.32
C GLY A 51 -14.35 -5.30 -4.45
N VAL A 52 -14.74 -4.03 -4.36
CA VAL A 52 -14.58 -3.03 -5.46
C VAL A 52 -13.13 -2.68 -5.78
N ARG A 53 -12.19 -2.98 -4.86
CA ARG A 53 -10.76 -2.73 -5.01
C ARG A 53 -9.94 -4.02 -5.13
N ALA A 54 -10.57 -5.15 -5.44
CA ALA A 54 -9.90 -6.46 -5.55
C ALA A 54 -8.69 -6.45 -6.50
N ASN A 55 -8.71 -5.59 -7.53
CA ASN A 55 -7.60 -5.46 -8.47
C ASN A 55 -6.27 -5.06 -7.79
N PHE A 56 -6.33 -4.33 -6.66
CA PHE A 56 -5.12 -3.96 -5.92
C PHE A 56 -4.47 -5.15 -5.21
N GLY A 57 -5.25 -6.15 -4.82
CA GLY A 57 -4.78 -7.38 -4.20
C GLY A 57 -4.67 -8.58 -5.16
N GLU A 58 -4.96 -8.41 -6.46
CA GLU A 58 -4.97 -9.51 -7.44
C GLU A 58 -3.66 -10.29 -7.46
N ALA A 59 -2.54 -9.58 -7.37
CA ALA A 59 -1.21 -10.20 -7.40
C ALA A 59 -0.71 -10.70 -6.04
N ASP A 60 -1.43 -10.43 -4.94
CA ASP A 60 -0.95 -10.74 -3.60
C ASP A 60 -0.78 -12.24 -3.32
N PRO A 61 -1.68 -13.14 -3.72
CA PRO A 61 -1.46 -14.58 -3.55
C PRO A 61 -0.17 -15.05 -4.23
N TRP A 62 0.08 -14.57 -5.45
CA TRP A 62 1.31 -14.87 -6.21
C TRP A 62 2.56 -14.28 -5.54
N SER A 63 2.51 -13.03 -5.10
CA SER A 63 3.62 -12.36 -4.39
C SER A 63 3.92 -13.05 -3.07
N LEU A 64 2.89 -13.43 -2.31
CA LEU A 64 3.02 -14.17 -1.04
C LEU A 64 3.70 -15.52 -1.20
N GLU A 65 3.38 -16.26 -2.25
CA GLU A 65 4.04 -17.53 -2.55
C GLU A 65 5.55 -17.34 -2.73
N ARG A 66 5.97 -16.31 -3.47
CA ARG A 66 7.38 -15.98 -3.70
C ARG A 66 8.08 -15.48 -2.44
N VAL A 67 7.43 -14.66 -1.66
CA VAL A 67 7.94 -14.22 -0.35
C VAL A 67 8.11 -15.41 0.58
N ARG A 68 7.14 -16.32 0.66
CA ARG A 68 7.25 -17.55 1.46
C ARG A 68 8.38 -18.45 0.97
N ALA A 69 8.57 -18.56 -0.34
CA ALA A 69 9.70 -19.30 -0.91
C ALA A 69 11.04 -18.68 -0.53
N ALA A 70 11.16 -17.34 -0.55
CA ALA A 70 12.38 -16.63 -0.14
C ALA A 70 12.66 -16.77 1.37
N LEU A 71 11.63 -17.01 2.18
CA LEU A 71 11.69 -17.13 3.64
C LEU A 71 11.62 -18.59 4.14
N LYS A 72 11.64 -19.59 3.24
CA LYS A 72 11.43 -21.01 3.60
C LYS A 72 12.42 -21.53 4.64
N ASP A 73 13.66 -21.03 4.59
CA ASP A 73 14.73 -21.42 5.51
C ASP A 73 14.77 -20.57 6.78
N GLY A 74 13.77 -19.66 6.96
CA GLY A 74 13.66 -18.73 8.06
C GLY A 74 14.53 -17.47 7.89
N LEU A 75 14.59 -16.69 8.96
CA LEU A 75 15.42 -15.48 9.06
C LEU A 75 16.46 -15.64 10.16
N THR A 76 17.73 -15.59 9.81
CA THR A 76 18.82 -15.56 10.79
C THR A 76 19.07 -14.13 11.26
N ILE A 77 18.83 -13.86 12.54
CA ILE A 77 18.97 -12.55 13.19
C ILE A 77 19.75 -12.73 14.47
N GLY A 78 20.89 -12.03 14.63
CA GLY A 78 21.73 -12.17 15.82
C GLY A 78 22.18 -13.60 16.11
N GLY A 79 22.43 -14.40 15.06
CA GLY A 79 22.83 -15.81 15.20
C GLY A 79 21.68 -16.80 15.50
N THR A 80 20.44 -16.30 15.67
CA THR A 80 19.24 -17.14 15.88
C THR A 80 18.44 -17.23 14.58
N ASN A 81 18.07 -18.46 14.17
CA ASN A 81 17.17 -18.66 13.03
C ASN A 81 15.71 -18.66 13.52
N TYR A 82 14.91 -17.78 12.96
CA TYR A 82 13.49 -17.63 13.25
C TYR A 82 12.66 -18.14 12.06
N LYS A 83 11.73 -19.05 12.33
CA LYS A 83 10.68 -19.39 11.37
C LYS A 83 9.80 -18.16 11.13
N VAL A 84 9.41 -17.90 9.89
CA VAL A 84 8.49 -16.81 9.56
C VAL A 84 7.12 -17.38 9.21
N GLU A 85 6.10 -16.88 9.88
CA GLU A 85 4.70 -17.18 9.63
C GLU A 85 4.00 -15.92 9.13
N ILE A 86 3.30 -15.99 7.98
CA ILE A 86 2.54 -14.88 7.42
C ILE A 86 1.05 -15.21 7.52
N VAL A 87 0.34 -14.44 8.35
CA VAL A 87 -1.10 -14.59 8.60
C VAL A 87 -1.84 -13.53 7.77
N VAL A 88 -2.58 -13.99 6.76
CA VAL A 88 -3.27 -13.12 5.78
C VAL A 88 -4.72 -12.89 6.21
N ARG A 89 -5.20 -11.66 6.04
CA ARG A 89 -6.62 -11.29 6.21
C ARG A 89 -7.06 -10.42 5.05
N ASP A 90 -8.25 -10.73 4.52
CA ASP A 90 -8.91 -9.98 3.46
C ASP A 90 -9.86 -8.94 4.04
N THR A 91 -9.66 -7.67 3.70
CA THR A 91 -10.53 -6.54 4.10
C THR A 91 -11.84 -6.51 3.32
N GLN A 92 -11.92 -7.21 2.19
CA GLN A 92 -13.07 -7.17 1.26
C GLN A 92 -13.40 -5.75 0.76
N SER A 93 -12.39 -4.88 0.67
CA SER A 93 -12.54 -3.45 0.32
C SER A 93 -13.42 -2.64 1.29
N ASP A 94 -13.57 -3.11 2.53
CA ASP A 94 -14.37 -2.48 3.59
C ASP A 94 -13.49 -2.04 4.76
N ALA A 95 -13.54 -0.76 5.11
CA ALA A 95 -12.71 -0.17 6.16
C ALA A 95 -13.04 -0.70 7.57
N ASN A 96 -14.33 -0.99 7.87
CA ASN A 96 -14.75 -1.52 9.17
C ASN A 96 -14.29 -2.97 9.33
N ARG A 97 -14.38 -3.76 8.25
CA ARG A 97 -13.82 -5.10 8.23
C ARG A 97 -12.30 -5.04 8.38
N GLY A 98 -11.63 -4.10 7.73
CA GLY A 98 -10.19 -3.84 7.91
C GLY A 98 -9.83 -3.60 9.38
N ALA A 99 -10.60 -2.78 10.10
CA ALA A 99 -10.41 -2.55 11.53
C ALA A 99 -10.61 -3.84 12.36
N THR A 100 -11.66 -4.62 12.05
CA THR A 100 -11.92 -5.90 12.72
C THR A 100 -10.79 -6.91 12.50
N MET A 101 -10.34 -7.07 11.25
CA MET A 101 -9.24 -7.98 10.90
C MET A 101 -7.91 -7.53 11.52
N SER A 102 -7.67 -6.22 11.62
CA SER A 102 -6.51 -5.67 12.34
C SER A 102 -6.54 -6.05 13.82
N SER A 103 -7.69 -5.86 14.50
CA SER A 103 -7.84 -6.28 15.90
C SER A 103 -7.59 -7.78 16.09
N GLU A 104 -8.08 -8.62 15.18
CA GLU A 104 -7.83 -10.05 15.22
C GLU A 104 -6.35 -10.38 15.10
N LEU A 105 -5.64 -9.79 14.12
CA LEU A 105 -4.20 -9.99 13.93
C LEU A 105 -3.39 -9.54 15.16
N LEU A 106 -3.76 -8.41 15.77
CA LEU A 106 -3.03 -7.85 16.91
C LEU A 106 -3.30 -8.61 18.21
N LEU A 107 -4.56 -8.91 18.53
CA LEU A 107 -4.98 -9.36 19.84
C LEU A 107 -5.10 -10.90 19.94
N ARG A 108 -5.55 -11.56 18.87
CA ARG A 108 -5.72 -13.02 18.85
C ARG A 108 -4.51 -13.74 18.27
N GLU A 109 -4.06 -13.35 17.08
CA GLU A 109 -2.87 -13.91 16.43
C GLU A 109 -1.57 -13.43 17.07
N LYS A 110 -1.58 -12.25 17.71
CA LYS A 110 -0.44 -11.64 18.42
C LYS A 110 0.77 -11.49 17.49
N VAL A 111 0.55 -10.89 16.31
CA VAL A 111 1.61 -10.66 15.33
C VAL A 111 2.71 -9.76 15.88
N ASP A 112 3.94 -9.99 15.43
CA ASP A 112 5.11 -9.20 15.81
C ASP A 112 5.22 -7.92 14.97
N LEU A 113 4.71 -7.98 13.72
CA LEU A 113 4.69 -6.89 12.75
C LEU A 113 3.40 -6.99 11.93
N LEU A 114 2.76 -5.87 11.65
CA LEU A 114 1.62 -5.79 10.73
C LEU A 114 2.03 -5.08 9.43
N LEU A 115 1.78 -5.73 8.30
CA LEU A 115 1.93 -5.18 6.97
C LEU A 115 0.54 -4.92 6.37
N VAL A 116 0.30 -3.72 5.86
CA VAL A 116 -1.02 -3.30 5.37
C VAL A 116 -0.92 -2.78 3.93
N GLN A 117 -1.48 -3.54 3.02
CA GLN A 117 -1.56 -3.18 1.61
C GLN A 117 -2.77 -2.29 1.31
N ASP A 118 -3.90 -2.53 1.97
CA ASP A 118 -5.13 -1.78 1.79
C ASP A 118 -5.07 -0.41 2.47
N SER A 119 -4.98 0.67 1.67
CA SER A 119 -4.86 2.04 2.17
C SER A 119 -6.06 2.51 3.01
N ASP A 120 -7.29 2.06 2.69
CA ASP A 120 -8.47 2.45 3.45
C ASP A 120 -8.50 1.79 4.84
N ALA A 121 -8.00 0.55 4.94
CA ALA A 121 -7.83 -0.13 6.21
C ALA A 121 -6.64 0.42 7.03
N ALA A 122 -5.65 1.04 6.39
CA ALA A 122 -4.43 1.50 7.04
C ALA A 122 -4.69 2.58 8.11
N LEU A 123 -5.75 3.36 7.98
CA LEU A 123 -6.12 4.39 8.98
C LEU A 123 -6.45 3.74 10.33
N ALA A 124 -7.41 2.83 10.34
CA ALA A 124 -7.84 2.14 11.55
C ALA A 124 -6.77 1.16 12.07
N ALA A 125 -6.13 0.41 11.17
CA ALA A 125 -5.02 -0.49 11.52
C ALA A 125 -3.89 0.24 12.23
N GLY A 126 -3.49 1.40 11.70
CA GLY A 126 -2.43 2.22 12.30
C GLY A 126 -2.80 2.76 13.67
N GLN A 127 -4.04 3.20 13.88
CA GLN A 127 -4.50 3.64 15.20
C GLN A 127 -4.45 2.48 16.21
N LEU A 128 -4.91 1.30 15.82
CA LEU A 128 -4.85 0.11 16.67
C LEU A 128 -3.41 -0.31 16.98
N CYS A 129 -2.51 -0.25 16.01
CA CYS A 129 -1.10 -0.55 16.17
C CYS A 129 -0.42 0.42 17.13
N ASP A 130 -0.69 1.72 17.02
CA ASP A 130 -0.11 2.73 17.91
C ASP A 130 -0.58 2.55 19.35
N VAL A 131 -1.86 2.23 19.58
CA VAL A 131 -2.42 1.99 20.92
C VAL A 131 -1.85 0.69 21.54
N ASN A 132 -1.67 -0.35 20.73
CA ASN A 132 -1.22 -1.66 21.22
C ASN A 132 0.32 -1.83 21.16
N GLY A 133 1.06 -0.82 20.71
CA GLY A 133 2.51 -0.87 20.59
C GLY A 133 3.01 -1.94 19.63
N VAL A 134 2.27 -2.20 18.53
CA VAL A 134 2.67 -3.16 17.49
C VAL A 134 3.18 -2.40 16.27
N PRO A 135 4.42 -2.65 15.80
CA PRO A 135 4.93 -1.99 14.61
C PRO A 135 4.09 -2.35 13.38
N MET A 136 3.82 -1.33 12.54
CA MET A 136 3.07 -1.46 11.32
C MET A 136 3.77 -0.74 10.17
N VAL A 137 3.70 -1.32 8.98
CA VAL A 137 4.04 -0.64 7.73
C VAL A 137 2.85 -0.73 6.79
N SER A 138 2.51 0.39 6.14
CA SER A 138 1.46 0.47 5.13
C SER A 138 1.97 1.13 3.85
N THR A 139 1.22 0.93 2.76
CA THR A 139 1.54 1.48 1.44
C THR A 139 0.28 1.69 0.59
N MET A 140 0.45 2.07 -0.68
CA MET A 140 -0.59 2.18 -1.72
C MET A 140 -1.68 3.24 -1.43
N GLY A 141 -1.35 4.29 -0.71
CA GLY A 141 -2.18 5.48 -0.54
C GLY A 141 -1.34 6.74 -0.42
N PRO A 142 -1.77 7.90 -0.93
CA PRO A 142 -1.03 9.14 -0.76
C PRO A 142 -0.74 9.40 0.72
N TRP A 143 0.50 9.74 1.06
CA TRP A 143 0.89 9.91 2.46
C TRP A 143 0.05 10.96 3.20
N GLN A 144 -0.46 11.96 2.49
CA GLN A 144 -1.36 12.98 3.05
C GLN A 144 -2.66 12.35 3.57
N ALA A 145 -3.24 11.41 2.84
CA ALA A 145 -4.45 10.70 3.27
C ALA A 145 -4.22 9.93 4.57
N ILE A 146 -3.04 9.32 4.73
CA ILE A 146 -2.69 8.58 5.95
C ILE A 146 -2.38 9.53 7.11
N THR A 147 -1.54 10.56 6.87
CA THR A 147 -1.08 11.47 7.93
C THR A 147 -2.21 12.34 8.44
N PHE A 148 -2.90 13.04 7.54
CA PHE A 148 -3.97 13.98 7.92
C PHE A 148 -5.26 13.25 8.26
N GLY A 149 -5.59 12.14 7.57
CA GLY A 149 -6.75 11.31 7.88
C GLY A 149 -6.74 10.70 9.29
N ARG A 150 -5.54 10.60 9.91
CA ARG A 150 -5.35 10.20 11.30
C ARG A 150 -5.11 11.39 12.27
N GLY A 151 -5.35 12.62 11.83
CA GLY A 151 -5.19 13.83 12.65
C GLY A 151 -3.73 14.11 13.06
N SER A 152 -2.74 13.64 12.27
CA SER A 152 -1.32 13.91 12.52
C SER A 152 -0.79 15.02 11.60
N THR A 153 0.50 15.33 11.75
CA THR A 153 1.21 16.30 10.92
C THR A 153 2.54 15.68 10.44
N PRO A 154 3.15 16.22 9.37
CA PRO A 154 4.47 15.79 8.92
C PRO A 154 5.55 15.79 9.98
N GLN A 155 5.46 16.71 10.96
CA GLN A 155 6.44 16.86 12.04
C GLN A 155 6.20 15.90 13.21
N LYS A 156 4.94 15.48 13.41
CA LYS A 156 4.55 14.61 14.53
C LYS A 156 4.73 13.12 14.19
N GLY A 157 4.26 12.68 13.03
CA GLY A 157 4.25 11.26 12.64
C GLY A 157 3.40 10.38 13.57
N PHE A 158 3.83 9.12 13.72
CA PHE A 158 3.11 8.10 14.50
C PHE A 158 4.07 7.29 15.37
N PRO A 159 3.64 6.79 16.54
CA PRO A 159 4.52 6.06 17.47
C PRO A 159 4.98 4.69 16.96
N PHE A 160 4.11 3.90 16.30
CA PHE A 160 4.38 2.54 15.83
C PHE A 160 4.00 2.29 14.38
N SER A 161 3.34 3.24 13.71
CA SER A 161 2.88 3.11 12.34
C SER A 161 3.80 3.86 11.37
N PHE A 162 4.18 3.19 10.30
CA PHE A 162 5.01 3.72 9.23
C PHE A 162 4.28 3.55 7.90
N HIS A 163 4.58 4.46 6.97
CA HIS A 163 3.97 4.44 5.66
C HIS A 163 4.99 4.78 4.57
N PHE A 164 4.99 4.07 3.47
CA PHE A 164 5.80 4.46 2.32
C PHE A 164 4.95 4.51 1.06
N PHE A 165 4.88 5.65 0.46
CA PHE A 165 4.24 5.89 -0.82
C PHE A 165 4.53 7.33 -1.27
N TRP A 166 4.12 7.69 -2.48
CA TRP A 166 4.19 9.05 -2.98
C TRP A 166 3.12 9.96 -2.34
N GLY A 167 3.23 11.26 -2.58
CA GLY A 167 2.25 12.25 -2.12
C GLY A 167 1.36 12.77 -3.25
N ALA A 168 0.20 13.33 -2.89
CA ALA A 168 -0.68 14.01 -3.83
C ALA A 168 0.05 15.14 -4.57
N ASP A 169 0.98 15.83 -3.91
CA ASP A 169 1.85 16.85 -4.51
C ASP A 169 2.78 16.31 -5.61
N ASP A 170 3.26 15.06 -5.49
CA ASP A 170 4.06 14.42 -6.53
C ASP A 170 3.22 14.11 -7.77
N VAL A 171 1.96 13.66 -7.56
CA VAL A 171 1.00 13.47 -8.66
C VAL A 171 0.74 14.77 -9.37
N LEU A 172 0.50 15.85 -8.63
CA LEU A 172 0.25 17.16 -9.22
C LEU A 172 1.42 17.66 -10.07
N LYS A 173 2.66 17.53 -9.56
CA LYS A 173 3.86 17.88 -10.33
C LYS A 173 3.90 17.11 -11.66
N ASN A 174 3.64 15.81 -11.60
CA ASN A 174 3.70 14.94 -12.78
C ASN A 174 2.52 15.18 -13.75
N PHE A 175 1.29 15.31 -13.25
CA PHE A 175 0.12 15.54 -14.11
C PHE A 175 0.20 16.90 -14.80
N PHE A 176 0.44 17.97 -14.07
CA PHE A 176 0.58 19.31 -14.67
C PHE A 176 1.79 19.39 -15.59
N GLY A 177 2.93 18.79 -15.23
CA GLY A 177 4.11 18.74 -16.07
C GLY A 177 3.86 17.97 -17.39
N MET A 178 3.07 16.91 -17.34
CA MET A 178 2.65 16.15 -18.52
C MET A 178 1.71 16.97 -19.44
N TRP A 179 0.86 17.84 -18.87
CA TRP A 179 -0.08 18.68 -19.64
C TRP A 179 0.55 19.96 -20.17
N GLU A 180 1.61 20.46 -19.56
CA GLU A 180 2.20 21.76 -19.90
C GLU A 180 2.60 21.91 -21.37
N PRO A 181 3.20 20.88 -22.02
CA PRO A 181 3.56 20.96 -23.44
C PRO A 181 2.38 20.84 -24.41
N LEU A 182 1.18 20.50 -23.92
CA LEU A 182 0.00 20.29 -24.77
C LEU A 182 -0.46 21.61 -25.41
N LYS A 183 -0.69 21.60 -26.71
CA LYS A 183 -1.18 22.76 -27.48
C LYS A 183 -2.72 22.78 -27.47
N VAL A 184 -3.31 22.89 -26.28
CA VAL A 184 -4.76 22.98 -26.07
C VAL A 184 -5.07 24.12 -25.11
N GLU A 185 -6.31 24.62 -25.13
CA GLU A 185 -6.76 25.57 -24.13
C GLU A 185 -6.68 24.94 -22.74
N ARG A 186 -6.17 25.70 -21.77
CA ARG A 186 -6.02 25.24 -20.37
C ARG A 186 -7.35 25.18 -19.63
N THR A 187 -8.27 24.36 -20.13
CA THR A 187 -9.59 24.11 -19.52
C THR A 187 -9.63 22.69 -18.96
N LEU A 188 -9.98 22.56 -17.68
CA LEU A 188 -9.88 21.34 -16.90
C LEU A 188 -11.24 20.99 -16.29
N GLY A 189 -11.73 19.76 -16.52
CA GLY A 189 -12.86 19.18 -15.79
C GLY A 189 -12.33 18.23 -14.73
N THR A 190 -12.77 18.38 -13.49
CA THR A 190 -12.32 17.53 -12.38
C THR A 190 -13.46 16.85 -11.66
N LEU A 191 -13.26 15.61 -11.23
CA LEU A 191 -14.20 14.84 -10.40
C LEU A 191 -13.44 13.94 -9.41
N TYR A 192 -14.03 13.72 -8.23
CA TYR A 192 -13.37 13.03 -7.14
C TYR A 192 -14.30 12.06 -6.45
N ILE A 193 -13.84 10.84 -6.18
CA ILE A 193 -14.57 9.92 -5.30
C ILE A 193 -14.50 10.43 -3.85
N ASP A 194 -15.60 10.29 -3.12
CA ASP A 194 -15.74 10.71 -1.72
C ASP A 194 -15.05 9.70 -0.79
N ASN A 195 -13.70 9.79 -0.73
CA ASN A 195 -12.85 9.02 0.17
C ASN A 195 -11.55 9.78 0.48
N GLY A 196 -10.71 9.22 1.34
CA GLY A 196 -9.45 9.87 1.77
C GLY A 196 -8.56 10.33 0.62
N PRO A 197 -8.16 9.46 -0.32
CA PRO A 197 -7.40 9.88 -1.51
C PRO A 197 -8.12 10.94 -2.35
N GLY A 198 -9.42 10.79 -2.64
CA GLY A 198 -10.19 11.77 -3.39
C GLY A 198 -10.20 13.15 -2.74
N HIS A 199 -10.33 13.21 -1.41
CA HIS A 199 -10.21 14.47 -0.66
C HIS A 199 -8.81 15.08 -0.74
N ALA A 200 -7.75 14.27 -0.71
CA ALA A 200 -6.37 14.76 -0.85
C ALA A 200 -6.13 15.39 -2.24
N PHE A 201 -6.70 14.79 -3.30
CA PHE A 201 -6.62 15.34 -4.66
C PHE A 201 -7.47 16.60 -4.86
N ALA A 202 -8.62 16.71 -4.17
CA ALA A 202 -9.52 17.84 -4.24
C ALA A 202 -9.17 18.98 -3.27
N ASP A 203 -8.12 18.82 -2.46
CA ASP A 203 -7.75 19.80 -1.43
C ASP A 203 -7.48 21.18 -2.06
N PRO A 204 -8.18 22.26 -1.62
CA PRO A 204 -8.06 23.58 -2.22
C PRO A 204 -6.72 24.27 -1.96
N ALA A 205 -5.93 23.78 -1.02
CA ALA A 205 -4.61 24.32 -0.70
C ALA A 205 -3.47 23.53 -1.36
N ASN A 206 -3.61 22.22 -1.46
CA ASN A 206 -2.52 21.32 -1.89
C ASN A 206 -2.92 20.37 -3.03
N GLY A 207 -4.18 20.40 -3.46
CA GLY A 207 -4.72 19.50 -4.48
C GLY A 207 -4.73 20.09 -5.89
N ILE A 208 -5.45 19.42 -6.80
CA ILE A 208 -5.60 19.84 -8.21
C ILE A 208 -6.14 21.27 -8.34
N PRO A 209 -7.14 21.72 -7.53
CA PRO A 209 -7.66 23.09 -7.66
C PRO A 209 -6.59 24.16 -7.49
N ASN A 210 -5.71 24.02 -6.49
CA ASN A 210 -4.60 24.95 -6.29
C ASN A 210 -3.58 24.88 -7.43
N GLY A 211 -3.20 23.67 -7.82
CA GLY A 211 -2.27 23.44 -8.93
C GLY A 211 -2.78 24.03 -10.26
N ALA A 212 -4.07 23.88 -10.52
CA ALA A 212 -4.76 24.46 -11.69
C ALA A 212 -4.71 25.99 -11.66
N LYS A 213 -5.11 26.59 -10.53
CA LYS A 213 -5.08 28.04 -10.33
C LYS A 213 -3.68 28.62 -10.55
N GLN A 214 -2.66 28.03 -9.95
CA GLN A 214 -1.27 28.49 -10.06
C GLN A 214 -0.72 28.45 -11.49
N ARG A 215 -1.23 27.54 -12.34
CA ARG A 215 -0.78 27.33 -13.72
C ARG A 215 -1.73 27.91 -14.77
N GLY A 216 -2.74 28.67 -14.34
CA GLY A 216 -3.68 29.34 -15.23
C GLY A 216 -4.66 28.41 -15.94
N TYR A 217 -4.96 27.24 -15.37
CA TYR A 217 -6.05 26.40 -15.85
C TYR A 217 -7.39 26.94 -15.35
N LYS A 218 -8.38 26.99 -16.26
CA LYS A 218 -9.77 27.24 -15.90
C LYS A 218 -10.42 25.92 -15.51
N GLU A 219 -10.58 25.69 -14.22
CA GLU A 219 -11.19 24.48 -13.70
C GLU A 219 -12.71 24.55 -13.67
N THR A 220 -13.36 23.47 -14.08
CA THR A 220 -14.77 23.16 -13.84
C THR A 220 -14.81 21.98 -12.91
N ASN A 221 -15.07 22.23 -11.62
CA ASN A 221 -15.10 21.20 -10.59
C ASN A 221 -16.44 20.46 -10.61
N GLY A 222 -16.43 19.17 -10.91
CA GLY A 222 -17.58 18.27 -10.91
C GLY A 222 -17.96 17.74 -9.52
N GLY A 223 -17.19 18.12 -8.47
CA GLY A 223 -17.46 17.76 -7.08
C GLY A 223 -17.12 16.33 -6.72
N PHE A 224 -17.58 15.93 -5.53
CA PHE A 224 -17.43 14.58 -5.01
C PHE A 224 -18.59 13.68 -5.46
N PHE A 225 -18.27 12.41 -5.72
CA PHE A 225 -19.25 11.37 -5.97
C PHE A 225 -19.03 10.17 -5.02
N LYS A 226 -20.10 9.48 -4.67
CA LYS A 226 -20.05 8.31 -3.77
C LYS A 226 -19.63 7.04 -4.51
N ILE A 227 -19.13 6.06 -3.78
CA ILE A 227 -18.69 4.77 -4.33
C ILE A 227 -19.80 4.02 -5.11
N ALA A 228 -21.07 4.27 -4.76
CA ALA A 228 -22.21 3.66 -5.44
C ALA A 228 -22.75 4.50 -6.62
N THR A 229 -22.07 5.59 -7.00
CA THR A 229 -22.51 6.47 -8.10
C THR A 229 -22.33 5.76 -9.45
N ASP A 230 -23.40 5.76 -10.25
CA ASP A 230 -23.48 5.20 -11.61
C ASP A 230 -24.01 6.21 -12.65
N ASP A 231 -24.27 7.46 -12.23
CA ASP A 231 -24.68 8.56 -13.11
C ASP A 231 -23.75 9.77 -12.96
N PHE A 232 -23.12 10.16 -14.05
CA PHE A 232 -22.21 11.30 -14.18
C PHE A 232 -22.70 12.33 -15.21
N SER A 233 -23.99 12.29 -15.58
CA SER A 233 -24.58 13.15 -16.61
C SER A 233 -24.40 14.65 -16.32
N ASN A 234 -24.49 15.04 -15.05
CA ASN A 234 -24.26 16.42 -14.60
C ASN A 234 -22.80 16.86 -14.82
N GLN A 235 -21.82 16.01 -14.43
CA GLN A 235 -20.41 16.29 -14.65
C GLN A 235 -20.10 16.38 -16.14
N VAL A 236 -20.59 15.44 -16.94
CA VAL A 236 -20.43 15.40 -18.39
C VAL A 236 -21.00 16.68 -19.04
N SER A 237 -22.21 17.07 -18.65
CA SER A 237 -22.85 18.29 -19.17
C SER A 237 -22.07 19.56 -18.83
N SER A 238 -21.62 19.66 -17.58
CA SER A 238 -20.81 20.79 -17.11
C SER A 238 -19.48 20.89 -17.83
N PHE A 239 -18.76 19.77 -17.99
CA PHE A 239 -17.46 19.73 -18.68
C PHE A 239 -17.59 20.05 -20.17
N LYS A 240 -18.66 19.51 -20.81
CA LYS A 240 -18.96 19.83 -22.20
C LYS A 240 -19.29 21.31 -22.38
N ALA A 241 -20.13 21.90 -21.53
CA ALA A 241 -20.49 23.32 -21.58
C ALA A 241 -19.26 24.22 -21.36
N ALA A 242 -18.37 23.83 -20.45
CA ALA A 242 -17.12 24.54 -20.19
C ALA A 242 -16.03 24.29 -21.24
N ARG A 243 -16.26 23.42 -22.22
CA ARG A 243 -15.26 22.98 -23.21
C ARG A 243 -13.96 22.50 -22.54
N ALA A 244 -14.08 21.70 -21.47
CA ALA A 244 -12.93 21.18 -20.77
C ALA A 244 -12.12 20.27 -21.70
N ASN A 245 -10.89 20.68 -22.05
CA ASN A 245 -9.98 19.93 -22.93
C ASN A 245 -9.27 18.80 -22.18
N ILE A 246 -9.10 18.94 -20.88
CA ILE A 246 -8.47 17.95 -20.04
C ILE A 246 -9.48 17.48 -18.99
N VAL A 247 -9.59 16.17 -18.77
CA VAL A 247 -10.36 15.59 -17.67
C VAL A 247 -9.40 14.94 -16.69
N SER A 248 -9.54 15.27 -15.39
CA SER A 248 -8.69 14.72 -14.34
C SER A 248 -9.44 14.54 -13.02
N GLY A 249 -8.74 14.05 -12.01
CA GLY A 249 -9.27 13.84 -10.68
C GLY A 249 -8.84 12.50 -10.08
N PHE A 250 -9.69 11.94 -9.21
CA PHE A 250 -9.47 10.65 -8.59
C PHE A 250 -10.74 9.79 -8.69
N ALA A 251 -10.66 8.68 -9.41
CA ALA A 251 -11.76 7.73 -9.60
C ALA A 251 -11.23 6.32 -9.75
N TYR A 252 -12.00 5.31 -9.37
CA TYR A 252 -11.68 3.93 -9.72
C TYR A 252 -12.17 3.57 -11.14
N ALA A 253 -11.64 2.50 -11.70
CA ALA A 253 -11.87 2.08 -13.08
C ALA A 253 -13.35 2.00 -13.49
N ASN A 254 -14.20 1.41 -12.64
CA ASN A 254 -15.65 1.27 -12.89
C ASN A 254 -16.36 2.63 -12.99
N HIS A 255 -16.03 3.57 -12.10
CA HIS A 255 -16.61 4.92 -12.12
C HIS A 255 -16.20 5.67 -13.37
N PHE A 256 -14.91 5.60 -13.72
CA PHE A 256 -14.44 6.25 -14.94
C PHE A 256 -15.04 5.63 -16.19
N ALA A 257 -15.18 4.31 -16.26
CA ALA A 257 -15.81 3.63 -17.40
C ALA A 257 -17.27 4.11 -17.60
N THR A 258 -18.03 4.28 -16.50
CA THR A 258 -19.39 4.83 -16.55
C THR A 258 -19.40 6.28 -17.02
N PHE A 259 -18.56 7.15 -16.40
CA PHE A 259 -18.39 8.54 -16.83
C PHE A 259 -18.03 8.62 -18.31
N TRP A 260 -17.07 7.82 -18.77
CA TRP A 260 -16.58 7.85 -20.14
C TRP A 260 -17.63 7.43 -21.15
N LYS A 261 -18.41 6.39 -20.82
CA LYS A 261 -19.56 5.96 -21.66
C LYS A 261 -20.57 7.08 -21.81
N GLN A 262 -20.95 7.74 -20.71
CA GLN A 262 -21.89 8.86 -20.73
C GLN A 262 -21.32 10.07 -21.48
N ALA A 263 -20.03 10.38 -21.34
CA ALA A 263 -19.33 11.41 -22.08
C ALA A 263 -19.38 11.14 -23.60
N GLN A 264 -19.10 9.89 -24.00
CA GLN A 264 -19.18 9.49 -25.42
C GLN A 264 -20.60 9.65 -25.98
N GLN A 265 -21.62 9.22 -25.23
CA GLN A 265 -23.04 9.34 -25.62
C GLN A 265 -23.48 10.79 -25.73
N ALA A 266 -23.01 11.66 -24.83
CA ALA A 266 -23.28 13.10 -24.90
C ALA A 266 -22.48 13.82 -25.99
N GLY A 267 -21.60 13.13 -26.74
CA GLY A 267 -20.71 13.76 -27.73
C GLY A 267 -19.63 14.65 -27.12
N TYR A 268 -19.30 14.47 -25.85
CA TYR A 268 -18.16 15.17 -25.21
C TYR A 268 -16.87 14.42 -25.53
N ARG A 269 -15.86 15.15 -25.98
CA ARG A 269 -14.57 14.60 -26.44
C ARG A 269 -13.45 15.51 -25.95
N PRO A 270 -12.91 15.31 -24.73
CA PRO A 270 -11.71 16.00 -24.28
C PRO A 270 -10.49 15.58 -25.12
N GLU A 271 -9.47 16.42 -25.15
CA GLU A 271 -8.20 16.15 -25.84
C GLU A 271 -7.22 15.32 -25.01
N ALA A 272 -7.35 15.35 -23.69
CA ALA A 272 -6.57 14.52 -22.77
C ALA A 272 -7.41 14.05 -21.60
N VAL A 273 -7.10 12.84 -21.13
CA VAL A 273 -7.68 12.26 -19.92
C VAL A 273 -6.55 11.74 -19.04
N THR A 274 -6.47 12.27 -17.83
CA THR A 274 -5.49 11.82 -16.82
C THR A 274 -6.21 11.61 -15.51
N MET A 275 -6.50 10.36 -15.16
CA MET A 275 -7.31 10.04 -13.99
C MET A 275 -6.53 9.16 -13.02
N ALA A 276 -6.30 9.67 -11.82
CA ALA A 276 -5.67 8.90 -10.77
C ALA A 276 -6.52 7.69 -10.36
N ALA A 277 -5.87 6.57 -10.10
CA ALA A 277 -6.39 5.26 -9.72
C ALA A 277 -7.27 4.55 -10.78
N ALA A 278 -7.73 5.23 -11.83
CA ALA A 278 -8.61 4.63 -12.83
C ALA A 278 -7.88 3.67 -13.79
N PHE A 279 -6.64 3.98 -14.14
CA PHE A 279 -5.90 3.28 -15.19
C PHE A 279 -4.62 2.60 -14.70
N LEU A 280 -4.62 2.15 -13.45
CA LEU A 280 -3.48 1.43 -12.86
C LEU A 280 -3.36 -0.02 -13.37
N PHE A 281 -4.44 -0.54 -13.95
CA PHE A 281 -4.56 -1.94 -14.33
C PHE A 281 -4.81 -2.08 -15.83
N PRO A 282 -4.10 -2.98 -16.53
CA PRO A 282 -4.35 -3.28 -17.94
C PRO A 282 -5.83 -3.60 -18.23
N SER A 283 -6.46 -4.42 -17.37
CA SER A 283 -7.87 -4.79 -17.52
C SER A 283 -8.83 -3.60 -17.51
N ALA A 284 -8.52 -2.54 -16.77
CA ALA A 284 -9.31 -1.32 -16.76
C ALA A 284 -9.28 -0.60 -18.12
N VAL A 285 -8.12 -0.55 -18.75
CA VAL A 285 -7.92 0.07 -20.07
C VAL A 285 -8.51 -0.81 -21.16
N GLU A 286 -8.31 -2.11 -21.09
CA GLU A 286 -8.87 -3.10 -22.03
C GLU A 286 -10.40 -3.08 -22.04
N SER A 287 -11.03 -2.87 -20.86
CA SER A 287 -12.49 -2.78 -20.74
C SER A 287 -13.11 -1.60 -21.50
N LEU A 288 -12.32 -0.55 -21.76
CA LEU A 288 -12.72 0.60 -22.56
C LEU A 288 -12.64 0.33 -24.07
N GLY A 289 -12.14 -0.85 -24.50
CA GLY A 289 -11.90 -1.17 -25.89
C GLY A 289 -11.00 -0.13 -26.58
N ALA A 290 -11.31 0.26 -27.81
CA ALA A 290 -10.54 1.25 -28.55
C ALA A 290 -10.39 2.61 -27.82
N ALA A 291 -11.32 2.95 -26.93
CA ALA A 291 -11.29 4.18 -26.14
C ALA A 291 -10.26 4.15 -25.01
N GLY A 292 -9.67 3.00 -24.70
CA GLY A 292 -8.56 2.90 -23.76
C GLY A 292 -7.24 3.48 -24.27
N ASN A 293 -7.11 3.65 -25.59
CA ASN A 293 -5.94 4.23 -26.21
C ASN A 293 -5.81 5.73 -25.87
N GLY A 294 -4.75 6.10 -25.18
CA GLY A 294 -4.49 7.50 -24.79
C GLY A 294 -4.92 7.85 -23.35
N MET A 295 -5.48 6.93 -22.59
CA MET A 295 -5.76 7.17 -21.17
C MET A 295 -4.46 7.29 -20.40
N SER A 296 -4.33 8.28 -19.53
CA SER A 296 -3.12 8.54 -18.75
C SER A 296 -3.37 8.53 -17.24
N THR A 297 -2.34 8.19 -16.48
CA THR A 297 -2.41 7.97 -15.03
C THR A 297 -1.04 8.18 -14.38
N GLU A 298 -1.01 8.16 -13.07
CA GLU A 298 0.21 8.04 -12.30
C GLU A 298 0.85 6.65 -12.48
N ILE A 299 2.18 6.63 -12.46
CA ILE A 299 2.98 5.40 -12.51
C ILE A 299 3.89 5.36 -11.29
N TRP A 300 3.67 4.41 -10.43
CA TRP A 300 4.43 4.20 -9.21
C TRP A 300 5.27 2.91 -9.24
N TRP A 301 5.05 2.08 -10.23
CA TRP A 301 5.92 0.95 -10.57
C TRP A 301 5.66 0.45 -11.99
N THR A 302 6.74 0.03 -12.67
CA THR A 302 6.73 -0.53 -14.04
C THR A 302 8.00 -1.37 -14.23
N PRO A 303 8.02 -2.32 -15.17
CA PRO A 303 9.25 -3.04 -15.58
C PRO A 303 10.41 -2.13 -16.00
N SER A 304 10.12 -0.90 -16.44
CA SER A 304 11.14 0.09 -16.83
C SER A 304 11.85 0.75 -15.64
N PHE A 305 11.40 0.53 -14.41
CA PHE A 305 12.08 1.09 -13.23
C PHE A 305 13.44 0.42 -13.03
N PRO A 306 14.52 1.20 -12.79
CA PRO A 306 15.89 0.67 -12.70
C PRO A 306 16.21 0.00 -11.35
N PHE A 307 15.20 -0.32 -10.55
CA PHE A 307 15.34 -0.80 -9.18
C PHE A 307 15.37 -2.34 -9.11
N LYS A 308 15.86 -2.84 -7.98
CA LYS A 308 15.97 -4.27 -7.69
C LYS A 308 15.42 -4.58 -6.29
N SER A 309 14.86 -5.76 -6.14
CA SER A 309 14.43 -6.26 -4.84
C SER A 309 15.61 -6.50 -3.90
N SER A 310 15.53 -5.97 -2.70
CA SER A 310 16.46 -6.26 -1.60
C SER A 310 16.24 -7.65 -0.99
N LEU A 311 15.07 -8.27 -1.23
CA LEU A 311 14.72 -9.59 -0.72
C LEU A 311 15.18 -10.72 -1.66
N THR A 312 14.98 -10.55 -2.98
CA THR A 312 15.22 -11.61 -3.98
C THR A 312 16.34 -11.27 -4.97
N GLY A 313 16.77 -10.01 -5.04
CA GLY A 313 17.75 -9.53 -6.05
C GLY A 313 17.17 -9.33 -7.45
N GLN A 314 15.89 -9.69 -7.70
CA GLN A 314 15.24 -9.51 -8.98
C GLN A 314 15.08 -8.03 -9.34
N SER A 315 15.29 -7.68 -10.62
CA SER A 315 14.94 -6.36 -11.15
C SER A 315 13.44 -6.23 -11.33
N ALA A 316 12.92 -5.00 -11.44
CA ALA A 316 11.52 -4.74 -11.75
C ALA A 316 11.08 -5.48 -13.03
N LYS A 317 11.92 -5.46 -14.08
CA LYS A 317 11.69 -6.20 -15.33
C LYS A 317 11.59 -7.71 -15.12
N ALA A 318 12.46 -8.29 -14.31
CA ALA A 318 12.45 -9.73 -14.03
C ALA A 318 11.22 -10.13 -13.20
N LEU A 319 10.81 -9.31 -12.24
CA LEU A 319 9.62 -9.55 -11.42
C LEU A 319 8.34 -9.50 -12.27
N ALA A 320 8.23 -8.52 -13.17
CA ALA A 320 7.10 -8.43 -14.10
C ALA A 320 7.05 -9.62 -15.06
N ALA A 321 8.20 -10.00 -15.64
CA ALA A 321 8.28 -11.15 -16.55
C ALA A 321 7.93 -12.48 -15.87
N ASP A 322 8.29 -12.65 -14.60
CA ASP A 322 7.90 -13.83 -13.80
C ASP A 322 6.39 -13.89 -13.57
N TRP A 323 5.76 -12.75 -13.23
CA TRP A 323 4.30 -12.65 -13.16
C TRP A 323 3.65 -13.03 -14.50
N GLU A 324 4.08 -12.42 -15.59
CA GLU A 324 3.50 -12.64 -16.90
C GLU A 324 3.68 -14.07 -17.45
N SER A 325 4.80 -14.70 -17.12
CA SER A 325 5.08 -16.08 -17.55
C SER A 325 4.27 -17.09 -16.75
N SER A 326 4.09 -16.84 -15.46
CA SER A 326 3.38 -17.77 -14.56
C SER A 326 1.86 -17.63 -14.61
N THR A 327 1.33 -16.44 -14.96
CA THR A 327 -0.11 -16.16 -14.94
C THR A 327 -0.75 -15.94 -16.31
N GLY A 328 0.05 -15.63 -17.32
CA GLY A 328 -0.44 -15.19 -18.64
C GLY A 328 -1.00 -13.76 -18.65
N LYS A 329 -1.07 -13.08 -17.53
CA LYS A 329 -1.60 -11.72 -17.38
C LYS A 329 -0.50 -10.68 -17.51
N GLN A 330 -0.83 -9.51 -18.04
CA GLN A 330 0.08 -8.36 -18.01
C GLN A 330 0.34 -7.92 -16.57
N TRP A 331 1.56 -7.40 -16.30
CA TRP A 331 1.93 -6.87 -15.00
C TRP A 331 1.04 -5.71 -14.54
N THR A 332 0.95 -5.52 -13.23
CA THR A 332 0.22 -4.41 -12.61
C THR A 332 1.12 -3.69 -11.60
N GLN A 333 0.87 -2.42 -11.38
CA GLN A 333 1.69 -1.58 -10.48
C GLN A 333 1.72 -2.09 -9.02
N PRO A 334 0.63 -2.63 -8.43
CA PRO A 334 0.65 -3.20 -7.09
C PRO A 334 1.67 -4.32 -6.85
N ILE A 335 2.11 -5.04 -7.90
CA ILE A 335 3.12 -6.11 -7.78
C ILE A 335 4.39 -5.57 -7.11
N GLY A 336 4.90 -4.42 -7.57
CA GLY A 336 6.10 -3.81 -7.00
C GLY A 336 5.92 -3.40 -5.54
N TYR A 337 4.80 -2.77 -5.22
CA TYR A 337 4.55 -2.27 -3.87
C TYR A 337 4.16 -3.36 -2.87
N GLY A 338 3.39 -4.36 -3.30
CA GLY A 338 3.11 -5.55 -2.49
C GLY A 338 4.41 -6.29 -2.13
N HIS A 339 5.33 -6.44 -3.11
CA HIS A 339 6.65 -7.01 -2.87
C HIS A 339 7.50 -6.13 -1.93
N ALA A 340 7.57 -4.81 -2.19
CA ALA A 340 8.33 -3.86 -1.38
C ALA A 340 7.85 -3.80 0.08
N LEU A 341 6.56 -4.02 0.33
CA LEU A 341 6.01 -4.04 1.69
C LEU A 341 6.65 -5.15 2.53
N PHE A 342 6.91 -6.32 1.93
CA PHE A 342 7.66 -7.39 2.58
C PHE A 342 9.16 -7.07 2.66
N GLU A 343 9.76 -6.41 1.68
CA GLU A 343 11.16 -5.97 1.76
C GLU A 343 11.38 -5.09 2.99
N VAL A 344 10.50 -4.09 3.20
CA VAL A 344 10.55 -3.18 4.36
C VAL A 344 10.36 -3.94 5.67
N GLY A 345 9.34 -4.80 5.74
CA GLY A 345 9.06 -5.58 6.94
C GLY A 345 10.21 -6.51 7.33
N ILE A 346 10.78 -7.24 6.36
CA ILE A 346 11.90 -8.16 6.58
C ILE A 346 13.17 -7.40 6.94
N ALA A 347 13.45 -6.26 6.29
CA ALA A 347 14.60 -5.43 6.63
C ALA A 347 14.49 -4.86 8.05
N ALA A 348 13.31 -4.42 8.47
CA ALA A 348 13.08 -3.95 9.84
C ALA A 348 13.32 -5.06 10.88
N LEU A 349 12.83 -6.26 10.63
CA LEU A 349 13.04 -7.42 11.51
C LEU A 349 14.52 -7.81 11.60
N LYS A 350 15.25 -7.79 10.46
CA LYS A 350 16.69 -8.09 10.41
C LYS A 350 17.53 -7.05 11.15
N ASN A 351 17.12 -5.78 11.11
CA ASN A 351 17.84 -4.66 11.72
C ASN A 351 17.47 -4.44 13.21
N ALA A 352 16.41 -5.10 13.69
CA ALA A 352 16.03 -5.01 15.09
C ALA A 352 17.00 -5.79 15.98
N SER A 353 17.39 -5.21 17.12
CA SER A 353 18.23 -5.89 18.13
C SER A 353 17.59 -7.17 18.65
N ASN A 354 16.26 -7.22 18.66
CA ASN A 354 15.44 -8.38 18.96
C ASN A 354 14.16 -8.32 18.11
N PRO A 355 13.93 -9.23 17.14
CA PRO A 355 12.76 -9.20 16.26
C PRO A 355 11.45 -9.54 16.98
N LYS A 356 11.51 -10.04 18.24
CA LYS A 356 10.35 -10.31 19.10
C LYS A 356 10.03 -9.15 20.03
N ASP A 357 10.90 -8.13 20.12
CA ASP A 357 10.64 -6.89 20.81
C ASP A 357 10.04 -5.85 19.82
N LYS A 358 8.77 -5.58 19.97
CA LYS A 358 8.01 -4.67 19.14
C LYS A 358 8.60 -3.25 19.10
N LYS A 359 9.18 -2.81 20.22
CA LYS A 359 9.86 -1.51 20.27
C LYS A 359 11.16 -1.52 19.47
N ALA A 360 11.94 -2.60 19.56
CA ALA A 360 13.16 -2.75 18.75
C ALA A 360 12.84 -2.78 17.24
N VAL A 361 11.77 -3.46 16.84
CA VAL A 361 11.31 -3.47 15.43
C VAL A 361 10.83 -2.09 15.00
N ARG A 362 10.07 -1.37 15.85
CA ARG A 362 9.67 0.00 15.59
C ARG A 362 10.87 0.94 15.42
N ASP A 363 11.88 0.81 16.29
CA ASP A 363 13.09 1.63 16.23
C ASP A 363 13.92 1.31 14.97
N ALA A 364 13.95 0.05 14.54
CA ALA A 364 14.55 -0.37 13.29
C ALA A 364 13.81 0.24 12.08
N LEU A 365 12.48 0.31 12.09
CA LEU A 365 11.70 1.01 11.05
C LEU A 365 12.02 2.50 11.02
N ALA A 366 12.03 3.17 12.17
CA ALA A 366 12.32 4.62 12.25
C ALA A 366 13.71 4.98 11.70
N ASN A 367 14.67 4.06 11.74
CA ASN A 367 16.02 4.24 11.23
C ASN A 367 16.28 3.59 9.88
N LEU A 368 15.24 3.01 9.25
CA LEU A 368 15.40 2.25 8.02
C LEU A 368 15.75 3.14 6.83
N GLN A 369 16.76 2.71 6.10
CA GLN A 369 17.14 3.18 4.77
C GLN A 369 17.37 1.96 3.90
N LEU A 370 16.51 1.77 2.89
CA LEU A 370 16.46 0.56 2.08
C LEU A 370 16.34 0.89 0.59
N ASP A 371 17.19 0.30 -0.24
CA ASP A 371 16.99 0.27 -1.67
C ASP A 371 16.09 -0.93 -2.00
N SER A 372 14.92 -0.65 -2.55
CA SER A 372 13.86 -1.63 -2.80
C SER A 372 13.47 -1.69 -4.28
N ILE A 373 12.60 -2.63 -4.62
CA ILE A 373 12.06 -2.78 -5.98
C ILE A 373 11.26 -1.54 -6.46
N VAL A 374 10.84 -0.65 -5.55
CA VAL A 374 10.13 0.60 -5.86
C VAL A 374 11.01 1.84 -5.69
N GLY A 375 12.30 1.66 -5.45
CA GLY A 375 13.30 2.70 -5.21
C GLY A 375 13.68 2.83 -3.75
N ARG A 376 14.30 3.94 -3.41
CA ARG A 376 14.77 4.22 -2.05
C ARG A 376 13.61 4.45 -1.09
N ILE A 377 13.58 3.67 -0.01
CA ILE A 377 12.67 3.87 1.13
C ILE A 377 13.52 4.35 2.30
N ASP A 378 13.32 5.59 2.72
CA ASP A 378 14.15 6.25 3.72
C ASP A 378 13.27 6.90 4.80
N PHE A 379 13.00 6.19 5.88
CA PHE A 379 12.27 6.75 7.02
C PHE A 379 13.15 7.66 7.86
N LYS A 380 14.45 7.36 7.93
CA LYS A 380 15.40 8.12 8.74
C LYS A 380 15.66 9.52 8.21
N GLY A 381 15.82 9.64 6.90
CA GLY A 381 16.12 10.90 6.20
C GLY A 381 14.89 11.68 5.76
N SER A 382 13.69 11.12 5.92
CA SER A 382 12.46 11.76 5.48
C SER A 382 12.13 13.04 6.28
N PRO A 383 11.72 14.12 5.61
CA PRO A 383 11.21 15.32 6.30
C PRO A 383 9.82 15.08 6.92
N ILE A 384 9.15 13.99 6.54
CA ILE A 384 7.82 13.61 7.05
C ILE A 384 8.02 12.43 8.00
N LYS A 385 7.84 12.67 9.29
CA LYS A 385 8.02 11.61 10.28
C LYS A 385 7.09 10.43 10.03
N SER A 386 7.63 9.22 10.17
CA SER A 386 6.97 7.93 9.93
C SER A 386 6.51 7.69 8.48
N VAL A 387 6.97 8.53 7.54
CA VAL A 387 6.66 8.40 6.12
C VAL A 387 7.96 8.40 5.30
N ALA A 388 8.06 7.48 4.33
CA ALA A 388 9.08 7.52 3.29
C ALA A 388 8.40 7.80 1.94
N VAL A 389 8.75 8.91 1.30
CA VAL A 389 8.21 9.26 -0.02
C VAL A 389 8.97 8.47 -1.09
N THR A 390 8.23 7.74 -1.92
CA THR A 390 8.79 6.91 -2.98
C THR A 390 8.66 7.56 -4.35
N PRO A 391 9.50 7.16 -5.33
CA PRO A 391 9.41 7.67 -6.70
C PRO A 391 8.04 7.45 -7.33
N MET A 392 7.60 8.44 -8.13
CA MET A 392 6.41 8.38 -8.96
C MET A 392 6.64 9.15 -10.26
N VAL A 393 6.13 8.63 -11.34
CA VAL A 393 6.13 9.28 -12.66
C VAL A 393 4.71 9.28 -13.24
N ALA A 394 4.50 9.82 -14.42
CA ALA A 394 3.21 9.76 -15.10
C ALA A 394 3.35 9.17 -16.51
N GLY A 395 2.29 8.58 -17.01
CA GLY A 395 2.33 7.94 -18.31
C GLY A 395 0.96 7.74 -18.94
N GLN A 396 1.02 7.21 -20.15
CA GLN A 396 -0.11 7.06 -21.05
C GLN A 396 -0.18 5.62 -21.58
N TRP A 397 -1.34 5.04 -21.47
CA TRP A 397 -1.63 3.76 -22.12
C TRP A 397 -1.76 3.92 -23.63
N ARG A 398 -1.05 3.09 -24.36
CA ARG A 398 -1.03 3.09 -25.81
C ARG A 398 -1.32 1.71 -26.36
N LYS A 399 -2.09 1.69 -27.43
CA LYS A 399 -2.33 0.46 -28.18
C LYS A 399 -1.01 -0.05 -28.75
N THR A 400 -0.73 -1.30 -28.52
CA THR A 400 0.47 -1.97 -29.04
C THR A 400 0.33 -2.30 -30.54
N LYS A 401 1.44 -2.63 -31.17
CA LYS A 401 1.47 -3.10 -32.55
C LYS A 401 0.80 -4.47 -32.66
N ALA A 402 0.27 -4.78 -33.84
CA ALA A 402 -0.32 -6.08 -34.12
C ALA A 402 0.70 -7.22 -33.82
N GLY A 403 0.27 -8.26 -33.16
CA GLY A 403 1.10 -9.39 -32.75
C GLY A 403 1.86 -9.22 -31.42
N ALA A 404 1.73 -8.08 -30.73
CA ALA A 404 2.22 -7.94 -29.37
C ALA A 404 1.46 -8.84 -28.39
N LYS A 405 2.13 -9.25 -27.30
CA LYS A 405 1.56 -10.15 -26.29
C LYS A 405 0.32 -9.59 -25.62
N PHE A 406 0.29 -8.27 -25.38
CA PHE A 406 -0.82 -7.56 -24.75
C PHE A 406 -1.31 -6.41 -25.63
N PRO A 407 -2.60 -6.05 -25.57
CA PRO A 407 -3.18 -5.05 -26.47
C PRO A 407 -2.76 -3.62 -26.16
N TYR A 408 -2.29 -3.36 -24.93
CA TYR A 408 -1.86 -2.04 -24.47
C TYR A 408 -0.52 -2.11 -23.74
N GLU A 409 0.24 -1.02 -23.83
CA GLU A 409 1.46 -0.76 -23.04
C GLU A 409 1.34 0.57 -22.31
N LEU A 410 1.92 0.66 -21.10
CA LEU A 410 1.98 1.89 -20.32
C LEU A 410 3.33 2.56 -20.54
N VAL A 411 3.33 3.70 -21.23
CA VAL A 411 4.51 4.47 -21.63
C VAL A 411 4.72 5.62 -20.64
N ILE A 412 5.93 5.75 -20.08
CA ILE A 412 6.29 6.88 -19.21
C ILE A 412 6.41 8.15 -20.05
N THR A 413 5.53 9.13 -19.80
CA THR A 413 5.46 10.37 -20.59
C THR A 413 5.90 11.60 -19.82
N HIS A 414 6.04 11.52 -18.51
CA HIS A 414 6.55 12.63 -17.71
C HIS A 414 7.18 12.12 -16.39
N ASN A 415 8.23 12.85 -15.95
CA ASN A 415 8.95 12.57 -14.73
C ASN A 415 9.48 13.84 -14.09
N SER A 416 8.84 14.31 -13.02
CA SER A 416 9.25 15.49 -12.25
C SER A 416 9.93 15.15 -10.92
N THR A 417 9.87 13.89 -10.45
CA THR A 417 10.20 13.54 -9.06
C THR A 417 11.25 12.46 -8.93
N ALA A 418 11.59 11.74 -10.00
CA ALA A 418 12.46 10.56 -9.96
C ALA A 418 13.41 10.51 -11.16
N THR A 419 14.38 11.42 -11.20
CA THR A 419 15.29 11.66 -12.35
C THR A 419 16.02 10.42 -12.86
N GLN A 420 16.17 9.38 -12.04
CA GLN A 420 16.78 8.09 -12.42
C GLN A 420 15.86 7.20 -13.28
N ILE A 421 14.56 7.54 -13.40
CA ILE A 421 13.60 6.80 -14.23
C ILE A 421 13.47 7.55 -15.57
N PRO A 422 13.80 6.92 -16.71
CA PRO A 422 13.75 7.60 -18.01
C PRO A 422 12.32 7.87 -18.45
N VAL A 423 12.11 9.03 -19.10
CA VAL A 423 10.89 9.29 -19.90
C VAL A 423 11.04 8.56 -21.22
N GLU A 424 10.00 7.87 -21.67
CA GLU A 424 10.01 6.99 -22.84
C GLU A 424 9.47 7.69 -24.10
N ASP A 425 8.46 8.56 -23.93
CA ASP A 425 7.90 9.38 -25.02
C ASP A 425 7.13 10.59 -24.42
N GLU A 426 6.54 11.44 -25.25
CA GLU A 426 5.67 12.56 -24.85
C GLU A 426 4.20 12.15 -24.73
N LEU A 427 3.39 12.89 -23.95
CA LEU A 427 1.94 12.71 -23.92
C LEU A 427 1.33 13.08 -25.29
N LYS A 428 0.51 12.20 -25.84
CA LYS A 428 -0.23 12.42 -27.11
C LYS A 428 -1.67 12.78 -26.83
N LEU A 429 -2.21 13.73 -27.60
CA LEU A 429 -3.64 14.06 -27.57
C LEU A 429 -4.48 12.87 -28.05
N LEU A 430 -5.69 12.72 -27.53
CA LEU A 430 -6.62 11.65 -27.94
C LEU A 430 -6.99 11.77 -29.44
N SER A 431 -7.03 12.99 -29.97
CA SER A 431 -7.24 13.25 -31.41
C SER A 431 -6.10 12.73 -32.29
N GLN A 432 -4.84 12.77 -31.80
CA GLN A 432 -3.67 12.24 -32.52
C GLN A 432 -3.61 10.72 -32.55
N LEU A 433 -4.18 10.04 -31.53
CA LEU A 433 -4.16 8.58 -31.40
C LEU A 433 -5.30 7.87 -32.12
N LYS A 434 -6.33 8.61 -32.60
CA LYS A 434 -7.43 8.04 -33.38
C LYS A 434 -7.07 7.74 -34.82
N SER A 435 -5.96 8.28 -35.30
CA SER A 435 -5.50 8.16 -36.70
C SER A 435 -4.45 7.06 -36.90
N ALA A 436 -4.08 6.32 -35.85
CA ALA A 436 -3.03 5.30 -35.88
C ALA A 436 -3.59 3.88 -35.89
#